data_095fa81c2edf7740a318560a6d4cb999
#
_entry.id   095fa81c2edf7740a318560a6d4cb999
#
_cell.length_a   1.000
_cell.length_b   1.000
_cell.length_c   1.000
_cell.angle_alpha   90.00
_cell.angle_beta   90.00
_cell.angle_gamma   90.00
#
_symmetry.space_group_name_H-M   'P 1'
#
loop_
_entity.id
_entity.type
_entity.pdbx_description
1 polymer ?
#
loop_
_entity_poly.entity_id
_entity_poly.type
_entity_poly.pdbx_seq_one_letter_code
_entity_poly.pdbx_strand_id
1 'polypeptide(L)'
;MKYRIEAKDYFTKFTNEKVLGMTPAEHLKRKLEVVGHEFSEDADNIYYNDMFYLDSYVLEKGPGAAAEVLEEIHTGIQFHNATTAVRVEINASLVNEGVKLMSIEDSYIDVNVRIGRDTVIYPNTYISGKCRIGAGCILGPDSVISDCFIGDGCEIIKSVVKGSEMGNECKIGPFSHIRPDNVIGDKVKVGAFAEVKKSEIKDKTVIPHLAYVGDSEIGRNCNISCGVITANYDGRVKSRTIVGDNAFIGCNTTLIAPVNVDKDTYIAAGSTITEDVSEGSLAIARSRQTNKEGWVEKSKRKRTEKS
;
A
#
# COMPACT_ATOMS: atom_id res chain seq x y z
N MET A 1 -0.52 -2.17 40.33
CA MET A 1 -1.40 -1.08 40.81
C MET A 1 -2.64 -1.05 39.93
N LYS A 2 -3.82 -0.77 40.46
CA LYS A 2 -5.02 -0.54 39.63
C LYS A 2 -5.12 0.93 39.28
N TYR A 3 -5.58 1.24 38.07
CA TYR A 3 -5.67 2.61 37.56
C TYR A 3 -6.90 2.79 36.65
N ARG A 4 -7.34 4.05 36.48
CA ARG A 4 -8.28 4.49 35.46
C ARG A 4 -7.77 5.69 34.70
N ILE A 5 -8.30 5.95 33.50
CA ILE A 5 -7.92 7.10 32.67
C ILE A 5 -9.15 8.00 32.53
N GLU A 6 -8.99 9.27 32.85
CA GLU A 6 -10.03 10.29 32.72
C GLU A 6 -9.64 11.34 31.68
N ALA A 7 -10.62 11.95 31.02
CA ALA A 7 -10.40 13.07 30.12
C ALA A 7 -10.35 14.39 30.91
N LYS A 8 -9.42 15.27 30.54
CA LYS A 8 -9.45 16.67 31.01
C LYS A 8 -10.26 17.54 30.05
N ASP A 9 -11.18 18.34 30.57
CA ASP A 9 -12.16 19.11 29.77
C ASP A 9 -11.56 20.12 28.78
N TYR A 10 -10.35 20.61 29.01
CA TYR A 10 -9.71 21.59 28.14
C TYR A 10 -8.82 21.01 27.02
N PHE A 11 -8.73 19.67 26.91
CA PHE A 11 -7.89 18.97 25.91
C PHE A 11 -8.66 18.34 24.76
N THR A 12 -9.89 18.71 24.54
CA THR A 12 -10.75 18.10 23.50
C THR A 12 -10.18 18.13 22.08
N LYS A 13 -9.25 19.05 21.77
CA LYS A 13 -8.67 19.18 20.43
C LYS A 13 -7.72 18.03 20.04
N PHE A 14 -6.96 17.50 21.00
CA PHE A 14 -5.94 16.47 20.72
C PHE A 14 -6.28 15.09 21.30
N THR A 15 -7.25 15.00 22.21
CA THR A 15 -7.58 13.77 22.94
C THR A 15 -8.17 12.66 22.06
N ASN A 16 -8.78 13.01 20.92
CA ASN A 16 -9.37 12.07 19.97
C ASN A 16 -8.54 11.89 18.69
N GLU A 17 -7.43 12.63 18.54
CA GLU A 17 -6.54 12.45 17.40
C GLU A 17 -5.69 11.20 17.57
N LYS A 18 -5.62 10.38 16.52
CA LYS A 18 -4.78 9.19 16.53
C LYS A 18 -3.37 9.52 16.09
N VAL A 19 -2.41 9.06 16.88
CA VAL A 19 -0.99 9.09 16.56
C VAL A 19 -0.55 7.67 16.28
N LEU A 20 -0.13 7.38 15.05
CA LEU A 20 0.30 6.05 14.63
C LEU A 20 -0.72 4.95 15.04
N GLY A 21 -2.01 5.23 14.84
CA GLY A 21 -3.09 4.29 15.06
C GLY A 21 -3.68 4.25 16.48
N MET A 22 -3.14 5.00 17.44
CA MET A 22 -3.66 5.05 18.81
C MET A 22 -4.06 6.46 19.24
N THR A 23 -5.11 6.57 20.05
CA THR A 23 -5.40 7.78 20.83
C THR A 23 -4.39 7.91 22.00
N PRO A 24 -4.22 9.11 22.56
CA PRO A 24 -3.39 9.30 23.77
C PRO A 24 -3.77 8.35 24.92
N ALA A 25 -5.07 8.18 25.17
CA ALA A 25 -5.55 7.27 26.20
C ALA A 25 -5.20 5.79 25.94
N GLU A 26 -5.33 5.33 24.70
CA GLU A 26 -4.93 3.96 24.31
C GLU A 26 -3.42 3.74 24.48
N HIS A 27 -2.60 4.74 24.14
CA HIS A 27 -1.16 4.67 24.30
C HIS A 27 -0.75 4.65 25.78
N LEU A 28 -1.34 5.52 26.61
CA LEU A 28 -1.10 5.55 28.05
C LEU A 28 -1.50 4.23 28.71
N LYS A 29 -2.67 3.68 28.37
CA LYS A 29 -3.14 2.39 28.84
C LYS A 29 -2.12 1.28 28.56
N ARG A 30 -1.64 1.20 27.31
CA ARG A 30 -0.62 0.22 26.92
C ARG A 30 0.67 0.34 27.73
N LYS A 31 1.16 1.57 27.97
CA LYS A 31 2.35 1.79 28.78
C LYS A 31 2.18 1.35 30.25
N LEU A 32 1.02 1.68 30.83
CA LEU A 32 0.72 1.27 32.21
C LEU A 32 0.64 -0.27 32.35
N GLU A 33 0.07 -0.95 31.39
CA GLU A 33 0.02 -2.42 31.34
C GLU A 33 1.42 -3.04 31.25
N VAL A 34 2.34 -2.45 30.45
CA VAL A 34 3.73 -2.89 30.32
C VAL A 34 4.49 -2.85 31.64
N VAL A 35 4.25 -1.81 32.47
CA VAL A 35 4.86 -1.70 33.82
C VAL A 35 4.07 -2.43 34.91
N GLY A 36 3.13 -3.29 34.53
CA GLY A 36 2.41 -4.19 35.45
C GLY A 36 1.23 -3.55 36.19
N HIS A 37 0.66 -2.47 35.65
CA HIS A 37 -0.57 -1.88 36.19
C HIS A 37 -1.82 -2.50 35.51
N GLU A 38 -2.91 -2.66 36.28
CA GLU A 38 -4.17 -3.21 35.82
C GLU A 38 -5.23 -2.11 35.67
N PHE A 39 -5.88 -2.03 34.50
CA PHE A 39 -7.00 -1.11 34.30
C PHE A 39 -8.24 -1.55 35.11
N SER A 40 -8.89 -0.59 35.77
CA SER A 40 -10.14 -0.77 36.49
C SER A 40 -10.90 0.55 36.55
N GLU A 41 -12.18 0.54 36.16
CA GLU A 41 -13.04 1.75 36.20
C GLU A 41 -13.21 2.33 37.62
N ASP A 42 -13.13 1.47 38.64
CA ASP A 42 -13.27 1.85 40.07
C ASP A 42 -11.92 2.13 40.76
N ALA A 43 -10.84 2.30 40.02
CA ALA A 43 -9.53 2.52 40.62
C ALA A 43 -9.36 3.94 41.17
N ASP A 44 -8.73 4.06 42.34
CA ASP A 44 -8.42 5.36 42.98
C ASP A 44 -7.27 6.11 42.30
N ASN A 45 -6.39 5.37 41.61
CA ASN A 45 -5.27 5.96 40.88
C ASN A 45 -5.75 6.47 39.52
N ILE A 46 -5.77 7.79 39.33
CA ILE A 46 -6.27 8.43 38.13
C ILE A 46 -5.09 8.93 37.31
N TYR A 47 -5.03 8.51 36.03
CA TYR A 47 -4.19 9.11 35.01
C TYR A 47 -5.06 9.89 34.03
N TYR A 48 -4.57 11.02 33.54
CA TYR A 48 -5.28 11.79 32.53
C TYR A 48 -4.76 11.48 31.13
N ASN A 49 -5.60 11.60 30.14
CA ASN A 49 -5.28 11.28 28.75
C ASN A 49 -4.23 12.23 28.09
N ASP A 50 -3.84 13.30 28.76
CA ASP A 50 -2.75 14.20 28.36
C ASP A 50 -1.34 13.70 28.80
N MET A 51 -1.28 12.63 29.59
CA MET A 51 -0.05 12.03 30.11
C MET A 51 0.55 10.95 29.19
N PHE A 52 0.17 10.87 27.95
CA PHE A 52 0.40 9.68 27.11
C PHE A 52 1.86 9.39 26.76
N TYR A 53 2.77 10.32 26.86
CA TYR A 53 4.19 10.11 26.52
C TYR A 53 5.16 10.06 27.71
N LEU A 54 4.64 9.84 28.91
CA LEU A 54 5.46 9.63 30.11
C LEU A 54 6.38 8.41 29.96
N ASP A 55 7.59 8.50 30.49
CA ASP A 55 8.47 7.34 30.52
C ASP A 55 8.06 6.31 31.56
N SER A 56 8.58 5.08 31.42
CA SER A 56 8.23 3.96 32.28
C SER A 56 8.58 4.20 33.74
N TYR A 57 9.66 4.90 34.04
CA TYR A 57 10.08 5.17 35.41
C TYR A 57 9.08 6.06 36.17
N VAL A 58 8.53 7.05 35.49
CA VAL A 58 7.50 7.93 36.08
C VAL A 58 6.19 7.16 36.28
N LEU A 59 5.81 6.31 35.34
CA LEU A 59 4.60 5.51 35.42
C LEU A 59 4.66 4.49 36.56
N GLU A 60 5.82 3.89 36.83
CA GLU A 60 6.04 2.96 37.96
C GLU A 60 5.80 3.63 39.33
N LYS A 61 6.06 4.93 39.43
CA LYS A 61 5.89 5.72 40.66
C LYS A 61 4.42 6.10 40.94
N GLY A 62 3.55 5.98 39.95
CA GLY A 62 2.13 6.28 40.05
C GLY A 62 1.77 7.73 39.63
N PRO A 63 0.46 8.08 39.66
CA PRO A 63 -0.05 9.32 39.11
C PRO A 63 0.46 10.59 39.82
N GLY A 64 0.83 10.51 41.10
CA GLY A 64 1.40 11.65 41.81
C GLY A 64 2.77 12.10 41.26
N ALA A 65 3.65 11.15 40.97
CA ALA A 65 4.94 11.44 40.33
C ALA A 65 4.76 11.92 38.88
N ALA A 66 3.77 11.40 38.18
CA ALA A 66 3.42 11.87 36.86
C ALA A 66 3.00 13.34 36.84
N ALA A 67 2.22 13.79 37.81
CA ALA A 67 1.76 15.18 37.93
C ALA A 67 2.91 16.18 38.16
N GLU A 68 4.03 15.74 38.77
CA GLU A 68 5.21 16.59 39.03
C GLU A 68 6.09 16.77 37.77
N VAL A 69 6.00 15.88 36.80
CA VAL A 69 6.88 15.84 35.60
C VAL A 69 6.18 16.35 34.35
N LEU A 70 4.87 16.54 34.40
CA LEU A 70 4.07 16.87 33.20
C LEU A 70 4.30 18.29 32.71
N GLU A 71 4.87 18.38 31.50
CA GLU A 71 4.50 19.45 30.57
C GLU A 71 3.19 19.06 29.88
N GLU A 72 2.11 19.75 30.23
CA GLU A 72 0.80 19.55 29.61
C GLU A 72 0.87 19.83 28.10
N ILE A 73 0.22 19.00 27.25
CA ILE A 73 0.20 19.22 25.81
C ILE A 73 -0.80 20.33 25.48
N HIS A 74 -0.36 21.58 25.60
CA HIS A 74 -1.14 22.77 25.26
C HIS A 74 -0.84 23.30 23.85
N THR A 75 0.27 22.91 23.24
CA THR A 75 0.75 23.48 22.00
C THR A 75 0.99 22.44 20.93
N GLY A 76 0.94 22.86 19.64
CA GLY A 76 1.28 21.99 18.52
C GLY A 76 2.70 21.43 18.58
N ILE A 77 3.66 22.14 19.21
CA ILE A 77 5.03 21.65 19.36
C ILE A 77 5.11 20.50 20.36
N GLN A 78 4.36 20.59 21.47
CA GLN A 78 4.31 19.49 22.45
C GLN A 78 3.64 18.26 21.86
N PHE A 79 2.57 18.40 21.06
CA PHE A 79 1.97 17.32 20.32
C PHE A 79 2.96 16.69 19.32
N HIS A 80 3.73 17.52 18.60
CA HIS A 80 4.78 17.05 17.69
C HIS A 80 5.86 16.23 18.44
N ASN A 81 6.33 16.72 19.58
CA ASN A 81 7.32 16.01 20.37
C ASN A 81 6.81 14.67 20.87
N ALA A 82 5.56 14.64 21.35
CA ALA A 82 4.92 13.42 21.79
C ALA A 82 4.74 12.40 20.64
N THR A 83 4.31 12.84 19.46
CA THR A 83 4.20 11.96 18.28
C THR A 83 5.56 11.39 17.87
N THR A 84 6.61 12.20 17.97
CA THR A 84 7.99 11.76 17.68
C THR A 84 8.46 10.71 18.69
N ALA A 85 8.21 10.90 19.97
CA ALA A 85 8.57 9.94 21.02
C ALA A 85 7.86 8.59 20.81
N VAL A 86 6.55 8.61 20.54
CA VAL A 86 5.76 7.40 20.25
C VAL A 86 6.29 6.66 19.01
N ARG A 87 6.61 7.38 17.94
CA ARG A 87 7.19 6.81 16.74
C ARG A 87 8.51 6.10 17.02
N VAL A 88 9.41 6.75 17.72
CA VAL A 88 10.70 6.18 18.09
C VAL A 88 10.53 4.92 18.93
N GLU A 89 9.59 4.91 19.89
CA GLU A 89 9.31 3.75 20.74
C GLU A 89 8.78 2.56 19.92
N ILE A 90 7.81 2.77 19.03
CA ILE A 90 7.29 1.73 18.15
C ILE A 90 8.41 1.16 17.26
N ASN A 91 9.19 2.04 16.65
CA ASN A 91 10.27 1.65 15.75
C ASN A 91 11.37 0.89 16.49
N ALA A 92 11.74 1.31 17.70
CA ALA A 92 12.70 0.59 18.53
C ALA A 92 12.20 -0.80 18.92
N SER A 93 10.91 -0.97 19.22
CA SER A 93 10.30 -2.29 19.47
C SER A 93 10.45 -3.20 18.25
N LEU A 94 10.15 -2.72 17.05
CA LEU A 94 10.31 -3.48 15.81
C LEU A 94 11.76 -3.89 15.54
N VAL A 95 12.72 -3.00 15.84
CA VAL A 95 14.15 -3.33 15.73
C VAL A 95 14.53 -4.45 16.70
N ASN A 96 14.03 -4.42 17.94
CA ASN A 96 14.25 -5.47 18.92
C ASN A 96 13.61 -6.81 18.50
N GLU A 97 12.54 -6.77 17.71
CA GLU A 97 11.89 -7.95 17.12
C GLU A 97 12.64 -8.48 15.87
N GLY A 98 13.69 -7.78 15.41
CA GLY A 98 14.56 -8.20 14.31
C GLY A 98 14.25 -7.56 12.96
N VAL A 99 13.44 -6.49 12.95
CA VAL A 99 13.23 -5.64 11.76
C VAL A 99 14.42 -4.69 11.59
N LYS A 100 14.82 -4.42 10.36
CA LYS A 100 15.96 -3.56 10.03
C LYS A 100 15.44 -2.20 9.52
N LEU A 101 15.36 -1.19 10.39
CA LEU A 101 15.03 0.17 10.00
C LEU A 101 16.30 0.95 9.62
N MET A 102 16.32 1.52 8.42
CA MET A 102 17.43 2.36 7.94
C MET A 102 17.42 3.76 8.57
N SER A 103 16.25 4.21 9.03
CA SER A 103 16.07 5.40 9.87
C SER A 103 14.91 5.17 10.83
N ILE A 104 15.15 5.35 12.12
CA ILE A 104 14.11 5.28 13.15
C ILE A 104 13.21 6.52 13.08
N GLU A 105 13.77 7.66 12.77
CA GLU A 105 13.08 8.94 12.73
C GLU A 105 12.16 9.10 11.50
N ASP A 106 12.56 8.51 10.37
CA ASP A 106 11.88 8.70 9.09
C ASP A 106 11.02 7.50 8.66
N SER A 107 10.70 6.62 9.60
CA SER A 107 9.77 5.50 9.38
C SER A 107 8.50 5.73 10.19
N TYR A 108 7.33 5.70 9.54
CA TYR A 108 6.03 6.02 10.14
C TYR A 108 5.18 4.76 10.19
N ILE A 109 5.24 4.05 11.32
CA ILE A 109 4.63 2.72 11.47
C ILE A 109 3.61 2.74 12.60
N ASP A 110 2.37 2.34 12.31
CA ASP A 110 1.32 2.24 13.33
C ASP A 110 1.60 1.09 14.31
N VAL A 111 1.20 1.28 15.55
CA VAL A 111 1.40 0.30 16.65
C VAL A 111 0.81 -1.09 16.40
N ASN A 112 -0.25 -1.18 15.62
CA ASN A 112 -0.94 -2.43 15.29
C ASN A 112 -0.30 -3.20 14.13
N VAL A 113 0.70 -2.64 13.47
CA VAL A 113 1.43 -3.27 12.38
C VAL A 113 2.30 -4.41 12.92
N ARG A 114 2.36 -5.50 12.17
CA ARG A 114 3.25 -6.63 12.47
C ARG A 114 4.15 -6.88 11.28
N ILE A 115 5.45 -7.01 11.53
CA ILE A 115 6.48 -7.14 10.50
C ILE A 115 7.40 -8.29 10.86
N GLY A 116 7.63 -9.17 9.90
CA GLY A 116 8.53 -10.32 10.06
C GLY A 116 10.00 -9.91 10.13
N ARG A 117 10.80 -10.80 10.76
CA ARG A 117 12.24 -10.60 10.94
C ARG A 117 12.95 -10.41 9.61
N ASP A 118 14.10 -9.75 9.67
CA ASP A 118 14.96 -9.47 8.50
C ASP A 118 14.33 -8.57 7.42
N THR A 119 13.11 -8.09 7.61
CA THR A 119 12.52 -7.09 6.74
C THR A 119 13.26 -5.76 6.90
N VAL A 120 13.66 -5.16 5.76
CA VAL A 120 14.36 -3.88 5.70
C VAL A 120 13.38 -2.78 5.34
N ILE A 121 13.35 -1.71 6.12
CA ILE A 121 12.49 -0.54 5.89
C ILE A 121 13.36 0.69 5.64
N TYR A 122 13.20 1.28 4.47
CA TYR A 122 13.89 2.50 4.06
C TYR A 122 13.14 3.76 4.52
N PRO A 123 13.83 4.91 4.58
CA PRO A 123 13.22 6.18 5.01
C PRO A 123 11.97 6.58 4.23
N ASN A 124 11.13 7.44 4.84
CA ASN A 124 9.88 7.94 4.29
C ASN A 124 8.86 6.84 3.94
N THR A 125 8.90 5.74 4.68
CA THR A 125 7.93 4.65 4.52
C THR A 125 6.83 4.77 5.56
N TYR A 126 5.58 4.79 5.09
CA TYR A 126 4.37 4.87 5.91
C TYR A 126 3.65 3.53 5.90
N ILE A 127 3.49 2.90 7.08
CA ILE A 127 2.80 1.63 7.22
C ILE A 127 1.70 1.79 8.28
N SER A 128 0.44 1.69 7.88
CA SER A 128 -0.67 2.03 8.75
C SER A 128 -1.81 1.01 8.73
N GLY A 129 -2.69 1.12 9.71
CA GLY A 129 -3.88 0.28 9.82
C GLY A 129 -3.55 -1.17 10.21
N LYS A 130 -4.31 -2.11 9.67
CA LYS A 130 -4.16 -3.54 9.98
C LYS A 130 -3.20 -4.21 9.01
N CYS A 131 -1.90 -3.86 9.09
CA CYS A 131 -0.89 -4.50 8.25
C CYS A 131 -0.23 -5.70 8.93
N ARG A 132 -0.07 -6.78 8.15
CA ARG A 132 0.79 -7.91 8.47
C ARG A 132 1.75 -8.13 7.31
N ILE A 133 3.04 -8.03 7.58
CA ILE A 133 4.10 -8.12 6.59
C ILE A 133 5.03 -9.26 6.97
N GLY A 134 5.34 -10.10 6.02
CA GLY A 134 6.21 -11.26 6.19
C GLY A 134 7.67 -10.92 6.48
N ALA A 135 8.50 -11.94 6.51
CA ALA A 135 9.92 -11.85 6.76
C ALA A 135 10.72 -11.53 5.49
N GLY A 136 11.89 -10.92 5.64
CA GLY A 136 12.83 -10.70 4.53
C GLY A 136 12.33 -9.75 3.43
N CYS A 137 11.34 -8.92 3.70
CA CYS A 137 10.82 -7.93 2.75
C CYS A 137 11.75 -6.71 2.62
N ILE A 138 11.61 -5.98 1.53
CA ILE A 138 12.26 -4.68 1.30
C ILE A 138 11.16 -3.64 1.07
N LEU A 139 11.01 -2.69 1.98
CA LEU A 139 9.95 -1.70 1.96
C LEU A 139 10.49 -0.28 1.90
N GLY A 140 9.97 0.51 0.97
CA GLY A 140 10.42 1.88 0.74
C GLY A 140 11.62 1.98 -0.21
N PRO A 141 12.27 3.16 -0.34
CA PRO A 141 11.83 4.41 0.27
C PRO A 141 10.53 4.96 -0.32
N ASP A 142 9.98 6.01 0.31
CA ASP A 142 8.83 6.79 -0.19
C ASP A 142 7.61 5.92 -0.54
N SER A 143 7.30 4.92 0.29
CA SER A 143 6.17 4.00 0.07
C SER A 143 5.08 4.19 1.12
N VAL A 144 3.82 3.99 0.69
CA VAL A 144 2.64 4.04 1.56
C VAL A 144 1.94 2.69 1.51
N ILE A 145 1.85 2.01 2.65
CA ILE A 145 1.24 0.69 2.79
C ILE A 145 0.16 0.76 3.87
N SER A 146 -1.07 0.42 3.55
CA SER A 146 -2.15 0.45 4.55
C SER A 146 -3.13 -0.70 4.40
N ASP A 147 -3.51 -1.29 5.54
CA ASP A 147 -4.51 -2.37 5.62
C ASP A 147 -4.19 -3.57 4.71
N CYS A 148 -2.94 -4.03 4.70
CA CYS A 148 -2.43 -5.05 3.78
C CYS A 148 -1.96 -6.31 4.49
N PHE A 149 -2.13 -7.46 3.83
CA PHE A 149 -1.46 -8.72 4.16
C PHE A 149 -0.41 -8.99 3.07
N ILE A 150 0.87 -9.03 3.44
CA ILE A 150 2.00 -9.17 2.52
C ILE A 150 2.84 -10.36 2.96
N GLY A 151 3.09 -11.29 2.05
CA GLY A 151 3.90 -12.47 2.28
C GLY A 151 5.39 -12.17 2.44
N ASP A 152 6.19 -13.24 2.50
CA ASP A 152 7.63 -13.16 2.71
C ASP A 152 8.39 -12.72 1.44
N GLY A 153 9.53 -12.07 1.63
CA GLY A 153 10.45 -11.74 0.55
C GLY A 153 9.93 -10.73 -0.49
N CYS A 154 8.90 -9.98 -0.16
CA CYS A 154 8.33 -8.98 -1.06
C CYS A 154 9.16 -7.70 -1.11
N GLU A 155 9.15 -7.04 -2.28
CA GLU A 155 9.82 -5.77 -2.51
C GLU A 155 8.77 -4.72 -2.91
N ILE A 156 8.64 -3.62 -2.14
CA ILE A 156 7.72 -2.51 -2.41
C ILE A 156 8.50 -1.21 -2.38
N ILE A 157 8.69 -0.60 -3.55
CA ILE A 157 9.54 0.58 -3.71
C ILE A 157 8.73 1.74 -4.29
N LYS A 158 8.79 2.93 -3.65
CA LYS A 158 8.19 4.18 -4.14
C LYS A 158 6.76 4.00 -4.66
N SER A 159 5.94 3.29 -3.89
CA SER A 159 4.62 2.84 -4.35
C SER A 159 3.56 2.99 -3.28
N VAL A 160 2.30 2.99 -3.72
CA VAL A 160 1.14 3.02 -2.84
C VAL A 160 0.43 1.68 -2.91
N VAL A 161 0.30 1.01 -1.76
CA VAL A 161 -0.37 -0.30 -1.64
C VAL A 161 -1.41 -0.22 -0.53
N LYS A 162 -2.68 -0.45 -0.86
CA LYS A 162 -3.78 -0.30 0.09
C LYS A 162 -4.76 -1.46 0.01
N GLY A 163 -5.24 -1.92 1.19
CA GLY A 163 -6.37 -2.83 1.34
C GLY A 163 -6.29 -4.07 0.48
N SER A 164 -5.14 -4.73 0.42
CA SER A 164 -4.89 -5.83 -0.51
C SER A 164 -4.13 -6.97 0.15
N GLU A 165 -4.32 -8.17 -0.38
CA GLU A 165 -3.56 -9.38 -0.01
C GLU A 165 -2.52 -9.68 -1.08
N MET A 166 -1.30 -10.01 -0.66
CA MET A 166 -0.16 -10.27 -1.53
C MET A 166 0.61 -11.51 -1.04
N GLY A 167 0.87 -12.44 -1.92
CA GLY A 167 1.68 -13.62 -1.68
C GLY A 167 3.17 -13.30 -1.51
N ASN A 168 4.00 -14.31 -1.65
CA ASN A 168 5.42 -14.24 -1.39
C ASN A 168 6.21 -13.75 -2.62
N GLU A 169 7.40 -13.20 -2.38
CA GLU A 169 8.38 -12.82 -3.40
C GLU A 169 7.83 -11.88 -4.50
N CYS A 170 6.80 -11.10 -4.17
CA CYS A 170 6.23 -10.12 -5.09
C CYS A 170 7.11 -8.87 -5.19
N LYS A 171 7.06 -8.20 -6.36
CA LYS A 171 7.78 -6.95 -6.59
C LYS A 171 6.84 -5.87 -7.08
N ILE A 172 6.73 -4.80 -6.31
CA ILE A 172 5.84 -3.66 -6.59
C ILE A 172 6.65 -2.39 -6.73
N GLY A 173 6.47 -1.71 -7.84
CA GLY A 173 7.07 -0.40 -8.09
C GLY A 173 8.26 -0.39 -9.03
N PRO A 174 8.92 0.77 -9.16
CA PRO A 174 8.51 2.03 -8.51
C PRO A 174 7.27 2.68 -9.14
N PHE A 175 6.63 3.58 -8.38
CA PHE A 175 5.47 4.38 -8.84
C PHE A 175 4.24 3.55 -9.25
N SER A 176 4.02 2.41 -8.60
CA SER A 176 2.82 1.60 -8.78
C SER A 176 1.73 1.98 -7.79
N HIS A 177 0.47 1.79 -8.18
CA HIS A 177 -0.67 1.99 -7.29
C HIS A 177 -1.50 0.71 -7.20
N ILE A 178 -1.36 -0.01 -6.11
CA ILE A 178 -2.21 -1.15 -5.75
C ILE A 178 -3.36 -0.61 -4.90
N ARG A 179 -4.55 -0.50 -5.49
CA ARG A 179 -5.76 -0.01 -4.84
C ARG A 179 -6.39 -1.12 -3.99
N PRO A 180 -7.43 -0.82 -3.19
CA PRO A 180 -8.09 -1.84 -2.38
C PRO A 180 -8.72 -2.99 -3.17
N ASP A 181 -8.97 -4.09 -2.44
CA ASP A 181 -9.68 -5.29 -2.90
C ASP A 181 -8.91 -6.10 -3.97
N ASN A 182 -7.58 -6.19 -3.88
CA ASN A 182 -6.81 -7.10 -4.72
C ASN A 182 -6.34 -8.32 -3.94
N VAL A 183 -6.29 -9.45 -4.66
CA VAL A 183 -5.61 -10.68 -4.25
C VAL A 183 -4.49 -10.95 -5.26
N ILE A 184 -3.26 -10.87 -4.81
CA ILE A 184 -2.05 -11.01 -5.63
C ILE A 184 -1.31 -12.27 -5.20
N GLY A 185 -1.08 -13.20 -6.11
CA GLY A 185 -0.38 -14.46 -5.87
C GLY A 185 1.13 -14.30 -5.66
N ASP A 186 1.82 -15.42 -5.63
CA ASP A 186 3.27 -15.46 -5.42
C ASP A 186 4.04 -14.99 -6.65
N LYS A 187 5.17 -14.32 -6.43
CA LYS A 187 6.13 -13.93 -7.48
C LYS A 187 5.55 -13.03 -8.56
N VAL A 188 4.47 -12.34 -8.27
CA VAL A 188 3.89 -11.35 -9.17
C VAL A 188 4.74 -10.10 -9.20
N LYS A 189 4.88 -9.50 -10.40
CA LYS A 189 5.58 -8.22 -10.57
C LYS A 189 4.63 -7.18 -11.11
N VAL A 190 4.49 -6.07 -10.39
CA VAL A 190 3.78 -4.87 -10.86
C VAL A 190 4.77 -3.72 -10.88
N GLY A 191 5.14 -3.28 -12.09
CA GLY A 191 6.21 -2.30 -12.27
C GLY A 191 5.70 -0.88 -12.48
N ALA A 192 6.59 -0.02 -12.96
CA ALA A 192 6.41 1.43 -12.93
C ALA A 192 5.14 1.94 -13.61
N PHE A 193 4.43 2.83 -12.90
CA PHE A 193 3.21 3.50 -13.38
C PHE A 193 2.07 2.52 -13.74
N ALA A 194 2.05 1.33 -13.13
CA ALA A 194 0.93 0.41 -13.25
C ALA A 194 -0.06 0.59 -12.09
N GLU A 195 -1.34 0.52 -12.40
CA GLU A 195 -2.41 0.56 -11.42
C GLU A 195 -3.20 -0.75 -11.45
N VAL A 196 -3.41 -1.36 -10.27
CA VAL A 196 -4.22 -2.58 -10.10
C VAL A 196 -5.33 -2.28 -9.08
N LYS A 197 -6.57 -2.65 -9.42
CA LYS A 197 -7.74 -2.38 -8.61
C LYS A 197 -8.74 -3.52 -8.65
N LYS A 198 -9.19 -4.00 -7.49
CA LYS A 198 -10.28 -4.98 -7.35
C LYS A 198 -10.11 -6.17 -8.30
N SER A 199 -8.91 -6.74 -8.29
CA SER A 199 -8.48 -7.77 -9.22
C SER A 199 -7.79 -8.94 -8.50
N GLU A 200 -7.91 -10.12 -9.09
CA GLU A 200 -7.15 -11.30 -8.72
C GLU A 200 -6.03 -11.52 -9.74
N ILE A 201 -4.78 -11.49 -9.28
CA ILE A 201 -3.60 -11.71 -10.13
C ILE A 201 -2.90 -12.97 -9.64
N LYS A 202 -2.87 -14.02 -10.45
CA LYS A 202 -2.27 -15.30 -10.06
C LYS A 202 -0.75 -15.30 -10.24
N ASP A 203 -0.13 -16.35 -9.69
CA ASP A 203 1.31 -16.47 -9.51
C ASP A 203 2.13 -16.18 -10.76
N LYS A 204 3.31 -15.58 -10.58
CA LYS A 204 4.32 -15.32 -11.60
C LYS A 204 3.87 -14.41 -12.75
N THR A 205 2.71 -13.81 -12.67
CA THR A 205 2.24 -12.83 -13.66
C THR A 205 2.99 -11.53 -13.57
N VAL A 206 3.27 -10.92 -14.72
CA VAL A 206 4.05 -9.70 -14.83
C VAL A 206 3.23 -8.59 -15.48
N ILE A 207 3.16 -7.43 -14.82
CA ILE A 207 2.52 -6.19 -15.29
C ILE A 207 3.62 -5.11 -15.27
N PRO A 208 4.51 -5.06 -16.25
CA PRO A 208 5.81 -4.40 -16.10
C PRO A 208 5.73 -2.87 -16.01
N HIS A 209 4.83 -2.19 -16.70
CA HIS A 209 4.71 -0.74 -16.67
C HIS A 209 3.51 -0.20 -17.44
N LEU A 210 3.06 1.02 -17.05
CA LEU A 210 2.06 1.85 -17.74
C LEU A 210 0.76 1.08 -18.07
N ALA A 211 0.27 0.25 -17.14
CA ALA A 211 -0.92 -0.55 -17.36
C ALA A 211 -2.00 -0.23 -16.34
N TYR A 212 -3.26 -0.37 -16.74
CA TYR A 212 -4.40 -0.36 -15.84
C TYR A 212 -5.10 -1.73 -15.85
N VAL A 213 -5.11 -2.39 -14.71
CA VAL A 213 -5.79 -3.67 -14.50
C VAL A 213 -6.86 -3.49 -13.42
N GLY A 214 -8.11 -3.39 -13.82
CA GLY A 214 -9.24 -3.16 -12.93
C GLY A 214 -10.35 -4.16 -13.13
N ASP A 215 -10.98 -4.58 -12.01
CA ASP A 215 -12.09 -5.54 -11.97
C ASP A 215 -11.80 -6.81 -12.82
N SER A 216 -10.60 -7.41 -12.65
CA SER A 216 -10.06 -8.46 -13.53
C SER A 216 -9.66 -9.71 -12.79
N GLU A 217 -9.68 -10.85 -13.48
CA GLU A 217 -9.02 -12.09 -13.08
C GLU A 217 -7.91 -12.39 -14.09
N ILE A 218 -6.66 -12.39 -13.63
CA ILE A 218 -5.49 -12.65 -14.48
C ILE A 218 -4.84 -13.96 -14.03
N GLY A 219 -4.70 -14.90 -14.92
CA GLY A 219 -4.12 -16.22 -14.73
C GLY A 219 -2.65 -16.20 -14.34
N ARG A 220 -2.05 -17.40 -14.22
CA ARG A 220 -0.63 -17.60 -13.92
C ARG A 220 0.25 -17.34 -15.13
N ASN A 221 1.50 -16.92 -14.89
CA ASN A 221 2.51 -16.73 -15.93
C ASN A 221 2.09 -15.79 -17.07
N CYS A 222 1.14 -14.91 -16.86
CA CYS A 222 0.70 -13.96 -17.87
C CYS A 222 1.69 -12.81 -18.00
N ASN A 223 1.76 -12.25 -19.20
CA ASN A 223 2.46 -10.99 -19.44
C ASN A 223 1.45 -9.92 -19.89
N ILE A 224 1.21 -8.93 -19.04
CA ILE A 224 0.35 -7.78 -19.32
C ILE A 224 1.27 -6.64 -19.76
N SER A 225 1.48 -6.49 -21.04
CA SER A 225 2.52 -5.58 -21.57
C SER A 225 2.20 -4.09 -21.35
N CYS A 226 3.15 -3.23 -21.71
CA CYS A 226 3.05 -1.78 -21.57
C CYS A 226 1.79 -1.22 -22.27
N GLY A 227 1.07 -0.33 -21.58
CA GLY A 227 -0.10 0.34 -22.13
C GLY A 227 -1.37 -0.52 -22.24
N VAL A 228 -1.38 -1.70 -21.61
CA VAL A 228 -2.59 -2.53 -21.56
C VAL A 228 -3.61 -1.90 -20.61
N ILE A 229 -4.86 -1.88 -21.06
CA ILE A 229 -6.00 -1.34 -20.30
C ILE A 229 -7.12 -2.38 -20.29
N THR A 230 -7.61 -2.75 -19.11
CA THR A 230 -8.90 -3.42 -18.96
C THR A 230 -9.98 -2.34 -18.86
N ALA A 231 -10.73 -2.12 -19.96
CA ALA A 231 -11.80 -1.15 -19.99
C ALA A 231 -13.05 -1.72 -19.33
N ASN A 232 -13.10 -1.60 -18.00
CA ASN A 232 -14.07 -2.26 -17.13
C ASN A 232 -15.38 -1.49 -16.90
N TYR A 233 -15.55 -0.29 -17.45
CA TYR A 233 -16.71 0.56 -17.20
C TYR A 233 -17.29 1.11 -18.51
N ASP A 234 -18.56 0.86 -18.75
CA ASP A 234 -19.29 1.27 -19.95
C ASP A 234 -20.04 2.60 -19.81
N GLY A 235 -19.86 3.32 -18.70
CA GLY A 235 -20.60 4.53 -18.35
C GLY A 235 -21.78 4.26 -17.40
N ARG A 236 -22.16 3.00 -17.16
CA ARG A 236 -23.26 2.61 -16.28
C ARG A 236 -22.88 1.47 -15.33
N VAL A 237 -22.29 0.40 -15.85
CA VAL A 237 -21.97 -0.82 -15.12
C VAL A 237 -20.48 -1.14 -15.26
N LYS A 238 -19.91 -1.76 -14.23
CA LYS A 238 -18.56 -2.34 -14.28
C LYS A 238 -18.67 -3.82 -14.58
N SER A 239 -17.89 -4.29 -15.55
CA SER A 239 -17.78 -5.67 -15.97
C SER A 239 -16.37 -6.20 -15.78
N ARG A 240 -16.23 -7.53 -15.70
CA ARG A 240 -14.95 -8.19 -15.48
C ARG A 240 -14.26 -8.53 -16.79
N THR A 241 -12.93 -8.50 -16.76
CA THR A 241 -12.05 -9.08 -17.75
C THR A 241 -11.44 -10.34 -17.16
N ILE A 242 -11.47 -11.46 -17.88
CA ILE A 242 -10.83 -12.71 -17.48
C ILE A 242 -9.71 -13.01 -18.46
N VAL A 243 -8.52 -13.31 -17.96
CA VAL A 243 -7.35 -13.71 -18.74
C VAL A 243 -6.83 -15.01 -18.17
N GLY A 244 -6.83 -16.07 -19.00
CA GLY A 244 -6.36 -17.40 -18.63
C GLY A 244 -4.85 -17.49 -18.46
N ASP A 245 -4.38 -18.63 -17.97
CA ASP A 245 -2.96 -18.88 -17.70
C ASP A 245 -2.10 -18.77 -18.99
N ASN A 246 -0.84 -18.34 -18.85
CA ASN A 246 0.17 -18.22 -19.92
C ASN A 246 -0.21 -17.24 -21.04
N ALA A 247 -1.17 -16.37 -20.86
CA ALA A 247 -1.57 -15.41 -21.88
C ALA A 247 -0.53 -14.29 -22.02
N PHE A 248 -0.26 -13.89 -23.26
CA PHE A 248 0.56 -12.73 -23.60
C PHE A 248 -0.32 -11.63 -24.18
N ILE A 249 -0.49 -10.55 -23.44
CA ILE A 249 -1.26 -9.38 -23.89
C ILE A 249 -0.28 -8.32 -24.40
N GLY A 250 -0.28 -8.10 -25.71
CA GLY A 250 0.64 -7.20 -26.38
C GLY A 250 0.48 -5.72 -25.97
N CYS A 251 1.51 -4.94 -26.18
CA CYS A 251 1.53 -3.51 -25.80
C CYS A 251 0.36 -2.72 -26.40
N ASN A 252 -0.14 -1.72 -25.65
CA ASN A 252 -1.25 -0.85 -26.07
C ASN A 252 -2.51 -1.61 -26.50
N THR A 253 -2.76 -2.76 -25.86
CA THR A 253 -4.01 -3.51 -26.03
C THR A 253 -5.08 -2.95 -25.10
N THR A 254 -6.29 -2.78 -25.60
CA THR A 254 -7.47 -2.51 -24.78
C THR A 254 -8.37 -3.73 -24.77
N LEU A 255 -8.66 -4.25 -23.57
CA LEU A 255 -9.63 -5.33 -23.37
C LEU A 255 -10.96 -4.70 -22.93
N ILE A 256 -11.98 -4.75 -23.76
CA ILE A 256 -13.30 -4.16 -23.47
C ILE A 256 -14.14 -5.19 -22.70
N ALA A 257 -14.33 -4.95 -21.42
CA ALA A 257 -15.12 -5.85 -20.58
C ALA A 257 -16.65 -5.77 -20.85
N PRO A 258 -17.40 -6.88 -20.72
CA PRO A 258 -16.91 -8.19 -20.34
C PRO A 258 -16.18 -8.90 -21.49
N VAL A 259 -15.04 -9.51 -21.23
CA VAL A 259 -14.29 -10.27 -22.23
C VAL A 259 -13.48 -11.40 -21.55
N ASN A 260 -13.45 -12.55 -22.20
CA ASN A 260 -12.70 -13.73 -21.82
C ASN A 260 -11.54 -13.94 -22.80
N VAL A 261 -10.32 -13.97 -22.31
CA VAL A 261 -9.13 -14.37 -23.08
C VAL A 261 -8.67 -15.69 -22.48
N ASP A 262 -8.89 -16.80 -23.18
CA ASP A 262 -8.54 -18.12 -22.68
C ASP A 262 -7.02 -18.29 -22.51
N LYS A 263 -6.62 -19.39 -21.88
CA LYS A 263 -5.20 -19.69 -21.62
C LYS A 263 -4.39 -19.88 -22.91
N ASP A 264 -3.06 -19.77 -22.78
CA ASP A 264 -2.11 -19.99 -23.88
C ASP A 264 -2.37 -19.11 -25.12
N THR A 265 -2.96 -17.93 -24.93
CA THR A 265 -3.32 -16.98 -26.00
C THR A 265 -2.27 -15.89 -26.18
N TYR A 266 -2.26 -15.32 -27.37
CA TYR A 266 -1.44 -14.19 -27.75
C TYR A 266 -2.30 -13.06 -28.31
N ILE A 267 -2.27 -11.88 -27.71
CA ILE A 267 -2.94 -10.69 -28.25
C ILE A 267 -1.90 -9.80 -28.93
N ALA A 268 -2.10 -9.50 -30.20
CA ALA A 268 -1.20 -8.64 -30.95
C ALA A 268 -1.23 -7.20 -30.42
N ALA A 269 -0.06 -6.57 -30.31
CA ALA A 269 0.07 -5.20 -29.85
C ALA A 269 -0.83 -4.22 -30.64
N GLY A 270 -1.40 -3.24 -29.94
CA GLY A 270 -2.29 -2.22 -30.53
C GLY A 270 -3.69 -2.75 -30.86
N SER A 271 -4.10 -3.88 -30.32
CA SER A 271 -5.43 -4.46 -30.55
C SER A 271 -6.47 -3.92 -29.58
N THR A 272 -7.71 -3.78 -30.05
CA THR A 272 -8.89 -3.55 -29.20
C THR A 272 -9.76 -4.81 -29.24
N ILE A 273 -9.79 -5.56 -28.15
CA ILE A 273 -10.49 -6.84 -28.05
C ILE A 273 -11.87 -6.60 -27.46
N THR A 274 -12.89 -7.01 -28.21
CA THR A 274 -14.31 -6.83 -27.87
C THR A 274 -15.08 -8.15 -27.82
N GLU A 275 -14.45 -9.24 -28.23
CA GLU A 275 -15.02 -10.61 -28.26
C GLU A 275 -14.06 -11.55 -27.55
N ASP A 276 -14.60 -12.65 -27.05
CA ASP A 276 -13.83 -13.71 -26.40
C ASP A 276 -12.78 -14.31 -27.33
N VAL A 277 -11.61 -14.64 -26.75
CA VAL A 277 -10.50 -15.23 -27.49
C VAL A 277 -10.27 -16.66 -27.03
N SER A 278 -10.41 -17.60 -27.91
CA SER A 278 -10.28 -19.03 -27.61
C SER A 278 -8.81 -19.43 -27.34
N GLU A 279 -8.66 -20.51 -26.56
CA GLU A 279 -7.36 -21.11 -26.19
C GLU A 279 -6.41 -21.28 -27.39
N GLY A 280 -5.14 -21.00 -27.19
CA GLY A 280 -4.08 -21.18 -28.18
C GLY A 280 -4.13 -20.23 -29.39
N SER A 281 -4.96 -19.20 -29.35
CA SER A 281 -5.18 -18.30 -30.49
C SER A 281 -4.24 -17.08 -30.45
N LEU A 282 -3.95 -16.56 -31.64
CA LEU A 282 -3.42 -15.20 -31.84
C LEU A 282 -4.59 -14.30 -32.27
N ALA A 283 -5.01 -13.37 -31.42
CA ALA A 283 -5.99 -12.34 -31.75
C ALA A 283 -5.35 -11.05 -32.25
N ILE A 284 -5.83 -10.55 -33.38
CA ILE A 284 -5.37 -9.30 -34.00
C ILE A 284 -6.58 -8.44 -34.31
N ALA A 285 -6.77 -7.36 -33.54
CA ALA A 285 -7.91 -6.44 -33.70
C ALA A 285 -7.41 -5.00 -33.91
N ARG A 286 -6.71 -4.78 -35.01
CA ARG A 286 -6.19 -3.48 -35.46
C ARG A 286 -6.16 -3.40 -36.99
N SER A 287 -6.17 -2.19 -37.53
CA SER A 287 -6.06 -1.95 -38.97
C SER A 287 -4.75 -2.49 -39.52
N ARG A 288 -4.81 -3.03 -40.77
CA ARG A 288 -3.60 -3.42 -41.50
C ARG A 288 -2.77 -2.20 -41.84
N GLN A 289 -1.47 -2.27 -41.65
CA GLN A 289 -0.55 -1.18 -41.97
C GLN A 289 -0.58 -0.86 -43.49
N THR A 290 -0.61 0.43 -43.78
CA THR A 290 -0.47 0.95 -45.15
C THR A 290 0.68 1.95 -45.21
N ASN A 291 1.64 1.71 -46.08
CA ASN A 291 2.76 2.64 -46.36
C ASN A 291 2.41 3.52 -47.55
N LYS A 292 2.50 4.85 -47.40
CA LYS A 292 2.33 5.82 -48.47
C LYS A 292 3.67 6.37 -48.90
N GLU A 293 4.27 5.74 -49.90
CA GLU A 293 5.58 6.14 -50.45
C GLU A 293 5.59 7.56 -50.97
N GLY A 294 6.70 8.28 -50.76
CA GLY A 294 6.89 9.67 -51.19
C GLY A 294 5.94 10.69 -50.52
N TRP A 295 5.22 10.30 -49.43
CA TRP A 295 4.25 11.19 -48.79
C TRP A 295 4.90 12.46 -48.22
N VAL A 296 6.09 12.36 -47.63
CA VAL A 296 6.79 13.51 -47.02
C VAL A 296 7.19 14.53 -48.08
N GLU A 297 7.69 14.10 -49.23
CA GLU A 297 8.08 14.97 -50.31
C GLU A 297 6.87 15.66 -50.94
N LYS A 298 5.79 14.90 -51.19
CA LYS A 298 4.52 15.44 -51.69
C LYS A 298 3.92 16.49 -50.72
N SER A 299 4.05 16.24 -49.42
CA SER A 299 3.56 17.15 -48.39
C SER A 299 4.38 18.46 -48.31
N LYS A 300 5.71 18.37 -48.51
CA LYS A 300 6.58 19.57 -48.58
C LYS A 300 6.28 20.44 -49.79
N ARG A 301 6.09 19.86 -50.98
CA ARG A 301 5.72 20.59 -52.19
C ARG A 301 4.41 21.37 -52.04
N LYS A 302 3.36 20.75 -51.45
CA LYS A 302 2.09 21.43 -51.20
C LYS A 302 2.16 22.59 -50.21
N ARG A 303 3.18 22.62 -49.32
CA ARG A 303 3.39 23.79 -48.43
C ARG A 303 4.08 24.95 -49.14
N THR A 304 5.03 24.67 -50.03
CA THR A 304 5.72 25.68 -50.81
C THR A 304 4.83 26.32 -51.90
N GLU A 305 3.84 25.64 -52.38
CA GLU A 305 2.86 26.18 -53.37
C GLU A 305 1.74 27.02 -52.73
N LYS A 306 1.63 27.05 -51.41
CA LYS A 306 0.65 27.82 -50.64
C LYS A 306 1.23 29.05 -49.91
N SER A 307 2.54 29.21 -49.97
CA SER A 307 3.29 30.42 -49.50
C SER A 307 3.68 31.30 -50.68
#